data_9a0a045267e5ba0333659d72f5810225
#
_entry.id   9a0a045267e5ba0333659d72f5810225
#
_cell.length_a   1.000
_cell.length_b   1.000
_cell.length_c   1.000
_cell.angle_alpha   90.00
_cell.angle_beta   90.00
_cell.angle_gamma   90.00
#
_symmetry.space_group_name_H-M   'P 1'
#
loop_
_entity.id
_entity.type
_entity.pdbx_description
1 polymer ?
#
loop_
_entity_poly.entity_id
_entity_poly.type
_entity_poly.pdbx_seq_one_letter_code
_entity_poly.pdbx_strand_id
1 'polypeptide(L)'
;MSGHPRTYYARTARRFRKRRYLLVKGILPQTILEYLKVYYAILVANNRFCTDSQCPLSLSLGGDAALDAVLEWIRPEVSRLVGFDLAPTYSYTRRYARGEVLSRHTDRAACEISVTASIQIPKGAGPSVVHLKPPNFDETKVEMFEGDGCVYAGTEVEHWRERFRVGGYIQLFLHFIAKQGRNYPKLMFDGRECLGARSEESKR
;
A
#
# COMPACT_ATOMS: atom_id res chain seq x y z
N MET A 1 -3.91 2.18 18.02
CA MET A 1 -4.16 0.89 17.37
C MET A 1 -5.38 0.28 18.01
N SER A 2 -6.36 -0.15 17.20
CA SER A 2 -7.62 -0.71 17.67
C SER A 2 -7.35 -2.05 18.36
N GLY A 3 -7.72 -2.16 19.64
CA GLY A 3 -7.59 -3.41 20.41
C GLY A 3 -8.67 -4.43 20.01
N HIS A 4 -8.60 -4.94 18.78
CA HIS A 4 -9.53 -5.98 18.35
C HIS A 4 -9.32 -7.28 19.16
N PRO A 5 -10.40 -8.04 19.42
CA PRO A 5 -10.30 -9.32 20.12
C PRO A 5 -9.42 -10.34 19.38
N ARG A 6 -8.79 -11.28 20.07
CA ARG A 6 -8.00 -12.37 19.45
C ARG A 6 -8.77 -13.14 18.38
N THR A 7 -10.07 -13.33 18.58
CA THR A 7 -10.98 -14.00 17.63
C THR A 7 -11.11 -13.25 16.29
N TYR A 8 -11.03 -11.93 16.29
CA TYR A 8 -11.02 -11.10 15.07
C TYR A 8 -9.79 -11.42 14.24
N TYR A 9 -8.57 -11.40 14.82
CA TYR A 9 -7.34 -11.68 14.10
C TYR A 9 -7.25 -13.12 13.61
N ALA A 10 -7.71 -14.10 14.39
CA ALA A 10 -7.77 -15.49 13.94
C ALA A 10 -8.67 -15.64 12.69
N ARG A 11 -9.81 -14.95 12.66
CA ARG A 11 -10.74 -14.95 11.52
C ARG A 11 -10.14 -14.25 10.30
N THR A 12 -9.51 -13.08 10.48
CA THR A 12 -8.89 -12.34 9.38
C THR A 12 -7.72 -13.11 8.79
N ALA A 13 -6.84 -13.69 9.61
CA ALA A 13 -5.73 -14.53 9.17
C ALA A 13 -6.20 -15.76 8.37
N ARG A 14 -7.28 -16.44 8.83
CA ARG A 14 -7.89 -17.54 8.07
C ARG A 14 -8.45 -17.07 6.73
N ARG A 15 -9.11 -15.91 6.71
CA ARG A 15 -9.65 -15.32 5.48
C ARG A 15 -8.52 -14.94 4.52
N PHE A 16 -7.45 -14.32 5.03
CA PHE A 16 -6.27 -13.96 4.22
C PHE A 16 -5.62 -15.19 3.60
N ARG A 17 -5.37 -16.24 4.39
CA ARG A 17 -4.82 -17.50 3.86
C ARG A 17 -5.65 -18.08 2.72
N LYS A 18 -6.99 -17.98 2.80
CA LYS A 18 -7.89 -18.50 1.77
C LYS A 18 -8.00 -17.59 0.55
N ARG A 19 -8.21 -16.28 0.76
CA ARG A 19 -8.57 -15.34 -0.31
C ARG A 19 -7.39 -14.50 -0.81
N ARG A 20 -6.29 -14.52 -0.08
CA ARG A 20 -5.06 -13.76 -0.36
C ARG A 20 -5.24 -12.25 -0.36
N TYR A 21 -6.38 -11.74 0.10
CA TYR A 21 -6.61 -10.31 0.35
C TYR A 21 -7.62 -10.06 1.47
N LEU A 22 -7.58 -8.83 2.04
CA LEU A 22 -8.51 -8.31 3.02
C LEU A 22 -8.79 -6.83 2.72
N LEU A 23 -10.06 -6.42 2.75
CA LEU A 23 -10.43 -5.02 2.93
C LEU A 23 -10.45 -4.73 4.43
N VAL A 24 -9.70 -3.72 4.86
CA VAL A 24 -9.61 -3.27 6.26
C VAL A 24 -10.09 -1.84 6.33
N LYS A 25 -11.26 -1.66 6.95
CA LYS A 25 -11.83 -0.33 7.17
C LYS A 25 -11.05 0.41 8.25
N GLY A 26 -10.72 1.69 7.98
CA GLY A 26 -10.01 2.54 8.93
C GLY A 26 -8.64 1.99 9.35
N ILE A 27 -7.93 1.33 8.44
CA ILE A 27 -6.56 0.82 8.70
C ILE A 27 -5.60 1.95 9.11
N LEU A 28 -5.84 3.15 8.57
CA LEU A 28 -5.22 4.39 9.01
C LEU A 28 -6.20 5.11 9.94
N PRO A 29 -5.89 5.25 11.24
CA PRO A 29 -6.67 6.07 12.15
C PRO A 29 -6.80 7.51 11.67
N GLN A 30 -7.89 8.18 12.03
CA GLN A 30 -8.20 9.52 11.58
C GLN A 30 -7.05 10.52 11.81
N THR A 31 -6.39 10.46 12.96
CA THR A 31 -5.24 11.32 13.29
C THR A 31 -4.06 11.13 12.33
N ILE A 32 -3.75 9.88 11.97
CA ILE A 32 -2.68 9.58 10.99
C ILE A 32 -3.11 10.02 9.59
N LEU A 33 -4.36 9.83 9.23
CA LEU A 33 -4.89 10.26 7.94
C LEU A 33 -4.82 11.78 7.77
N GLU A 34 -5.20 12.55 8.79
CA GLU A 34 -5.10 14.02 8.81
C GLU A 34 -3.65 14.48 8.70
N TYR A 35 -2.76 13.89 9.49
CA TYR A 35 -1.32 14.16 9.37
C TYR A 35 -0.81 13.92 7.94
N LEU A 36 -1.13 12.77 7.36
CA LEU A 36 -0.72 12.42 5.99
C LEU A 36 -1.27 13.41 4.96
N LYS A 37 -2.51 13.85 5.07
CA LYS A 37 -3.09 14.86 4.15
C LYS A 37 -2.30 16.17 4.18
N VAL A 38 -1.94 16.66 5.37
CA VAL A 38 -1.09 17.84 5.52
C VAL A 38 0.29 17.61 4.94
N TYR A 39 0.89 16.44 5.26
CA TYR A 39 2.21 16.06 4.75
C TYR A 39 2.23 16.00 3.22
N TYR A 40 1.23 15.37 2.59
CA TYR A 40 1.11 15.33 1.14
C TYR A 40 0.94 16.72 0.51
N ALA A 41 0.20 17.62 1.14
CA ALA A 41 0.09 19.00 0.66
C ALA A 41 1.45 19.69 0.63
N ILE A 42 2.28 19.48 1.67
CA ILE A 42 3.66 19.99 1.73
C ILE A 42 4.54 19.37 0.62
N LEU A 43 4.46 18.05 0.42
CA LEU A 43 5.22 17.37 -0.63
C LEU A 43 4.86 17.89 -2.03
N VAL A 44 3.57 18.10 -2.29
CA VAL A 44 3.08 18.68 -3.57
C VAL A 44 3.59 20.09 -3.75
N ALA A 45 3.49 20.95 -2.72
CA ALA A 45 3.95 22.35 -2.79
C ALA A 45 5.47 22.46 -3.02
N ASN A 46 6.24 21.47 -2.59
CA ASN A 46 7.70 21.44 -2.76
C ASN A 46 8.18 20.57 -3.95
N ASN A 47 7.28 20.17 -4.86
CA ASN A 47 7.61 19.37 -6.04
C ASN A 47 8.44 18.11 -5.73
N ARG A 48 8.11 17.42 -4.62
CA ARG A 48 8.86 16.24 -4.16
C ARG A 48 8.53 14.96 -4.92
N PHE A 49 7.52 14.99 -5.77
CA PHE A 49 7.09 13.86 -6.59
C PHE A 49 7.81 13.82 -7.93
N CYS A 50 7.96 12.62 -8.49
CA CYS A 50 8.43 12.37 -9.83
C CYS A 50 7.44 11.48 -10.60
N THR A 51 7.61 11.36 -11.90
CA THR A 51 6.89 10.39 -12.74
C THR A 51 7.62 9.05 -12.72
N ASP A 52 6.89 7.95 -13.00
CA ASP A 52 7.47 6.63 -13.21
C ASP A 52 6.90 5.95 -14.47
N SER A 53 7.56 4.90 -14.94
CA SER A 53 7.16 4.19 -16.15
C SER A 53 5.86 3.38 -16.01
N GLN A 54 5.48 3.00 -14.79
CA GLN A 54 4.27 2.21 -14.54
C GLN A 54 3.00 3.06 -14.68
N CYS A 55 3.07 4.34 -14.27
CA CYS A 55 1.96 5.29 -14.32
C CYS A 55 2.48 6.68 -14.77
N PRO A 56 2.80 6.85 -16.06
CA PRO A 56 3.56 8.00 -16.55
C PRO A 56 2.81 9.34 -16.48
N LEU A 57 1.49 9.32 -16.34
CA LEU A 57 0.71 10.54 -16.14
C LEU A 57 0.63 10.96 -14.68
N SER A 58 0.99 10.07 -13.76
CA SER A 58 0.82 10.25 -12.31
C SER A 58 2.12 10.64 -11.63
N LEU A 59 2.00 11.19 -10.45
CA LEU A 59 3.14 11.61 -9.63
C LEU A 59 3.37 10.62 -8.50
N SER A 60 4.61 10.24 -8.28
CA SER A 60 5.04 9.18 -7.36
C SER A 60 6.18 9.62 -6.46
N LEU A 61 6.29 9.00 -5.30
CA LEU A 61 7.41 9.18 -4.37
C LEU A 61 7.67 7.87 -3.63
N GLY A 62 8.91 7.41 -3.62
CA GLY A 62 9.35 6.24 -2.86
C GLY A 62 10.42 6.58 -1.83
N GLY A 63 10.56 5.75 -0.79
CA GLY A 63 11.65 5.85 0.19
C GLY A 63 11.62 7.11 1.06
N ASP A 64 10.46 7.71 1.27
CA ASP A 64 10.30 8.86 2.14
C ASP A 64 10.25 8.43 3.61
N ALA A 65 11.05 9.09 4.46
CA ALA A 65 11.22 8.70 5.87
C ALA A 65 9.91 8.77 6.68
N ALA A 66 9.04 9.75 6.42
CA ALA A 66 7.78 9.86 7.14
C ALA A 66 6.80 8.76 6.71
N LEU A 67 6.80 8.38 5.44
CA LEU A 67 5.99 7.26 4.93
C LEU A 67 6.54 5.90 5.38
N ASP A 68 7.86 5.75 5.45
CA ASP A 68 8.52 4.56 6.02
C ASP A 68 8.24 4.44 7.53
N ALA A 69 8.09 5.55 8.25
CA ALA A 69 7.64 5.52 9.66
C ALA A 69 6.20 4.98 9.78
N VAL A 70 5.30 5.33 8.86
CA VAL A 70 3.95 4.73 8.81
C VAL A 70 4.01 3.24 8.49
N LEU A 71 4.90 2.82 7.56
CA LEU A 71 5.13 1.42 7.23
C LEU A 71 5.51 0.61 8.48
N GLU A 72 6.50 1.07 9.27
CA GLU A 72 6.93 0.37 10.47
C GLU A 72 5.86 0.43 11.58
N TRP A 73 5.20 1.58 11.74
CA TRP A 73 4.14 1.74 12.74
C TRP A 73 2.96 0.79 12.53
N ILE A 74 2.54 0.54 11.26
CA ILE A 74 1.40 -0.32 10.97
C ILE A 74 1.76 -1.81 10.90
N ARG A 75 3.04 -2.14 10.73
CA ARG A 75 3.55 -3.52 10.56
C ARG A 75 2.99 -4.52 11.59
N PRO A 76 2.95 -4.23 12.90
CA PRO A 76 2.41 -5.18 13.89
C PRO A 76 0.92 -5.47 13.66
N GLU A 77 0.15 -4.48 13.21
CA GLU A 77 -1.27 -4.68 12.89
C GLU A 77 -1.44 -5.56 11.65
N VAL A 78 -0.70 -5.26 10.58
CA VAL A 78 -0.73 -6.08 9.34
C VAL A 78 -0.29 -7.52 9.64
N SER A 79 0.77 -7.72 10.45
CA SER A 79 1.21 -9.06 10.88
C SER A 79 0.09 -9.85 11.56
N ARG A 80 -0.66 -9.22 12.49
CA ARG A 80 -1.82 -9.84 13.14
C ARG A 80 -2.94 -10.18 12.15
N LEU A 81 -3.23 -9.28 11.22
CA LEU A 81 -4.27 -9.47 10.21
C LEU A 81 -3.97 -10.66 9.27
N VAL A 82 -2.72 -10.83 8.85
CA VAL A 82 -2.31 -11.92 7.95
C VAL A 82 -1.97 -13.21 8.70
N GLY A 83 -1.63 -13.11 10.00
CA GLY A 83 -1.38 -14.25 10.90
C GLY A 83 0.05 -14.80 10.86
N PHE A 84 1.04 -13.98 10.48
CA PHE A 84 2.46 -14.29 10.55
C PHE A 84 3.31 -13.01 10.62
N ASP A 85 4.56 -13.14 11.09
CA ASP A 85 5.45 -12.00 11.27
C ASP A 85 5.96 -11.44 9.95
N LEU A 86 5.93 -10.11 9.85
CA LEU A 86 6.38 -9.36 8.69
C LEU A 86 7.64 -8.54 9.00
N ALA A 87 8.48 -8.37 7.98
CA ALA A 87 9.56 -7.39 7.95
C ALA A 87 9.23 -6.32 6.89
N PRO A 88 9.53 -5.05 7.15
CA PRO A 88 9.25 -3.97 6.21
C PRO A 88 10.25 -3.99 5.06
N THR A 89 9.81 -3.60 3.88
CA THR A 89 10.67 -3.39 2.73
C THR A 89 10.74 -1.92 2.35
N TYR A 90 9.66 -1.34 1.84
CA TYR A 90 9.61 0.08 1.52
C TYR A 90 8.18 0.61 1.49
N SER A 91 8.05 1.94 1.61
CA SER A 91 6.83 2.67 1.33
C SER A 91 6.90 3.31 -0.06
N TYR A 92 5.75 3.46 -0.67
CA TYR A 92 5.59 4.13 -1.95
C TYR A 92 4.26 4.88 -1.98
N THR A 93 4.20 6.00 -2.66
CA THR A 93 2.95 6.74 -2.80
C THR A 93 2.75 7.22 -4.22
N ARG A 94 1.49 7.33 -4.63
CA ARG A 94 1.12 7.83 -5.95
C ARG A 94 -0.09 8.75 -5.88
N ARG A 95 0.03 9.88 -6.55
CA ARG A 95 -1.06 10.78 -6.84
C ARG A 95 -1.52 10.55 -8.27
N TYR A 96 -2.60 9.81 -8.43
CA TYR A 96 -3.13 9.43 -9.74
C TYR A 96 -3.67 10.65 -10.49
N ALA A 97 -3.27 10.78 -11.74
CA ALA A 97 -3.78 11.77 -12.67
C ALA A 97 -5.09 11.30 -13.34
N ARG A 98 -5.86 12.25 -13.87
CA ARG A 98 -6.98 11.92 -14.77
C ARG A 98 -6.46 11.21 -16.03
N GLY A 99 -7.12 10.15 -16.40
CA GLY A 99 -6.75 9.35 -17.58
C GLY A 99 -5.75 8.22 -17.28
N GLU A 100 -5.12 8.22 -16.10
CA GLU A 100 -4.17 7.17 -15.71
C GLU A 100 -4.83 5.81 -15.60
N VAL A 101 -4.05 4.77 -15.88
CA VAL A 101 -4.39 3.36 -15.76
C VAL A 101 -3.23 2.65 -15.06
N LEU A 102 -3.51 1.87 -14.05
CA LEU A 102 -2.53 0.91 -13.54
C LEU A 102 -2.79 -0.44 -14.21
N SER A 103 -1.90 -0.83 -15.11
CA SER A 103 -2.02 -2.08 -15.85
C SER A 103 -2.04 -3.30 -14.91
N ARG A 104 -2.68 -4.37 -15.36
CA ARG A 104 -2.76 -5.65 -14.64
C ARG A 104 -1.37 -6.23 -14.44
N HIS A 105 -1.00 -6.53 -13.19
CA HIS A 105 0.30 -7.07 -12.83
C HIS A 105 0.25 -7.80 -11.48
N THR A 106 1.30 -8.52 -11.18
CA THR A 106 1.67 -8.93 -9.81
C THR A 106 2.90 -8.15 -9.38
N ASP A 107 3.07 -7.99 -8.09
CA ASP A 107 4.21 -7.28 -7.51
C ASP A 107 5.52 -8.09 -7.59
N ARG A 108 6.64 -7.41 -7.42
CA ARG A 108 7.97 -8.00 -7.29
C ARG A 108 8.17 -8.65 -5.90
N ALA A 109 9.22 -9.45 -5.76
CA ALA A 109 9.48 -10.25 -4.56
C ALA A 109 9.59 -9.46 -3.24
N ALA A 110 9.98 -8.17 -3.28
CA ALA A 110 9.99 -7.30 -2.11
C ALA A 110 8.59 -6.90 -1.60
N CYS A 111 7.53 -7.24 -2.32
CA CYS A 111 6.14 -6.90 -2.04
C CYS A 111 5.30 -8.18 -1.80
N GLU A 112 5.82 -9.15 -1.03
CA GLU A 112 5.06 -10.39 -0.74
C GLU A 112 3.70 -10.09 -0.13
N ILE A 113 3.67 -9.14 0.80
CA ILE A 113 2.45 -8.59 1.39
C ILE A 113 2.43 -7.10 1.14
N SER A 114 1.40 -6.64 0.47
CA SER A 114 1.21 -5.25 0.13
C SER A 114 -0.04 -4.70 0.82
N VAL A 115 0.03 -3.45 1.25
CA VAL A 115 -1.13 -2.66 1.68
C VAL A 115 -1.26 -1.49 0.73
N THR A 116 -2.41 -1.33 0.06
CA THR A 116 -2.76 -0.07 -0.58
C THR A 116 -3.78 0.65 0.30
N ALA A 117 -3.45 1.84 0.80
CA ALA A 117 -4.31 2.64 1.66
C ALA A 117 -4.73 3.94 0.95
N SER A 118 -6.01 4.28 1.06
CA SER A 118 -6.57 5.50 0.46
C SER A 118 -6.37 6.69 1.40
N ILE A 119 -5.56 7.66 0.96
CA ILE A 119 -5.26 8.86 1.75
C ILE A 119 -6.21 9.99 1.38
N GLN A 120 -6.42 10.21 0.08
CA GLN A 120 -7.26 11.29 -0.41
C GLN A 120 -8.10 10.83 -1.60
N ILE A 121 -9.36 11.20 -1.55
CA ILE A 121 -10.32 11.06 -2.64
C ILE A 121 -10.74 12.47 -3.08
N PRO A 122 -10.69 12.80 -4.37
CA PRO A 122 -11.12 14.10 -4.86
C PRO A 122 -12.58 14.39 -4.50
N LYS A 123 -12.89 15.62 -4.15
CA LYS A 123 -14.25 16.05 -3.79
C LYS A 123 -15.24 15.70 -4.92
N GLY A 124 -16.33 15.03 -4.58
CA GLY A 124 -17.36 14.58 -5.53
C GLY A 124 -16.99 13.34 -6.36
N ALA A 125 -15.82 12.76 -6.15
CA ALA A 125 -15.45 11.50 -6.75
C ALA A 125 -15.93 10.30 -5.91
N GLY A 126 -16.07 9.14 -6.54
CA GLY A 126 -16.39 7.89 -5.86
C GLY A 126 -15.19 7.29 -5.12
N PRO A 127 -15.36 6.12 -4.46
CA PRO A 127 -14.30 5.45 -3.73
C PRO A 127 -13.08 5.16 -4.61
N SER A 128 -11.92 5.00 -3.98
CA SER A 128 -10.74 4.46 -4.68
C SER A 128 -10.93 2.97 -4.90
N VAL A 129 -10.82 2.51 -6.13
CA VAL A 129 -11.07 1.11 -6.51
C VAL A 129 -9.76 0.44 -6.90
N VAL A 130 -9.50 -0.74 -6.35
CA VAL A 130 -8.51 -1.69 -6.86
C VAL A 130 -9.22 -2.98 -7.29
N HIS A 131 -8.88 -3.46 -8.48
CA HIS A 131 -9.35 -4.74 -8.98
C HIS A 131 -8.32 -5.81 -8.60
N LEU A 132 -8.81 -6.97 -8.19
CA LEU A 132 -8.00 -8.09 -7.76
C LEU A 132 -8.45 -9.37 -8.48
N LYS A 133 -7.50 -10.20 -8.86
CA LYS A 133 -7.71 -11.57 -9.32
C LYS A 133 -6.91 -12.52 -8.43
N PRO A 134 -7.46 -12.93 -7.27
CA PRO A 134 -6.77 -13.89 -6.42
C PRO A 134 -6.67 -15.25 -7.09
N PRO A 135 -5.63 -16.05 -6.79
CA PRO A 135 -5.55 -17.43 -7.29
C PRO A 135 -6.80 -18.23 -6.93
N ASN A 136 -7.35 -18.96 -7.90
CA ASN A 136 -8.55 -19.81 -7.74
C ASN A 136 -9.86 -19.09 -7.34
N PHE A 137 -9.93 -17.78 -7.53
CA PHE A 137 -11.15 -16.99 -7.31
C PHE A 137 -11.44 -16.10 -8.52
N ASP A 138 -12.69 -15.68 -8.65
CA ASP A 138 -13.09 -14.71 -9.66
C ASP A 138 -12.52 -13.32 -9.37
N GLU A 139 -12.49 -12.50 -10.41
CA GLU A 139 -12.13 -11.09 -10.28
C GLU A 139 -13.07 -10.38 -9.31
N THR A 140 -12.51 -9.49 -8.52
CA THR A 140 -13.29 -8.72 -7.54
C THR A 140 -12.83 -7.26 -7.52
N LYS A 141 -13.75 -6.38 -7.16
CA LYS A 141 -13.49 -4.96 -6.91
C LYS A 141 -13.43 -4.72 -5.41
N VAL A 142 -12.42 -3.98 -4.99
CA VAL A 142 -12.30 -3.52 -3.60
C VAL A 142 -12.40 -2.00 -3.60
N GLU A 143 -13.48 -1.50 -3.03
CA GLU A 143 -13.76 -0.08 -2.88
C GLU A 143 -13.26 0.40 -1.52
N MET A 144 -12.44 1.44 -1.53
CA MET A 144 -11.81 2.02 -0.35
C MET A 144 -12.18 3.49 -0.24
N PHE A 145 -12.67 3.90 0.92
CA PHE A 145 -12.79 5.29 1.30
C PHE A 145 -11.50 5.77 1.98
N GLU A 146 -11.42 7.06 2.27
CA GLU A 146 -10.25 7.63 2.94
C GLU A 146 -10.01 6.93 4.30
N GLY A 147 -8.77 6.54 4.56
CA GLY A 147 -8.38 5.76 5.72
C GLY A 147 -8.54 4.24 5.58
N ASP A 148 -9.29 3.76 4.59
CA ASP A 148 -9.40 2.33 4.30
C ASP A 148 -8.16 1.80 3.59
N GLY A 149 -7.89 0.50 3.72
CA GLY A 149 -6.84 -0.17 2.99
C GLY A 149 -7.19 -1.59 2.56
N CYS A 150 -6.56 -2.01 1.48
CA CYS A 150 -6.57 -3.40 1.04
C CYS A 150 -5.20 -4.03 1.31
N VAL A 151 -5.19 -5.09 2.12
CA VAL A 151 -4.00 -5.95 2.35
C VAL A 151 -4.09 -7.12 1.40
N TYR A 152 -3.05 -7.39 0.62
CA TYR A 152 -3.05 -8.49 -0.35
C TYR A 152 -1.66 -9.13 -0.51
N ALA A 153 -1.64 -10.39 -0.98
CA ALA A 153 -0.42 -11.10 -1.34
C ALA A 153 0.06 -10.60 -2.71
N GLY A 154 0.92 -9.57 -2.71
CA GLY A 154 1.28 -8.82 -3.91
C GLY A 154 1.90 -9.67 -5.02
N THR A 155 2.72 -10.65 -4.65
CA THR A 155 3.37 -11.56 -5.60
C THR A 155 2.46 -12.65 -6.18
N GLU A 156 1.24 -12.81 -5.63
CA GLU A 156 0.32 -13.89 -6.01
C GLU A 156 -1.00 -13.38 -6.61
N VAL A 157 -1.44 -12.20 -6.18
CA VAL A 157 -2.71 -11.60 -6.59
C VAL A 157 -2.45 -10.63 -7.73
N GLU A 158 -2.93 -10.95 -8.94
CA GLU A 158 -2.96 -9.96 -10.00
C GLU A 158 -3.86 -8.80 -9.60
N HIS A 159 -3.39 -7.57 -9.83
CA HIS A 159 -4.16 -6.39 -9.47
C HIS A 159 -3.93 -5.25 -10.47
N TRP A 160 -4.94 -4.39 -10.56
CA TRP A 160 -4.93 -3.25 -11.50
C TRP A 160 -5.92 -2.18 -11.05
N ARG A 161 -5.85 -1.01 -11.71
CA ARG A 161 -6.85 0.05 -11.60
C ARG A 161 -7.30 0.49 -12.98
N GLU A 162 -8.59 0.61 -13.14
CA GLU A 162 -9.18 1.16 -14.36
C GLU A 162 -8.85 2.65 -14.51
N ARG A 163 -9.13 3.18 -15.69
CA ARG A 163 -8.88 4.58 -16.03
C ARG A 163 -9.53 5.54 -15.02
N PHE A 164 -8.71 6.36 -14.40
CA PHE A 164 -9.18 7.40 -13.50
C PHE A 164 -9.93 8.49 -14.25
N ARG A 165 -11.21 8.69 -13.95
CA ARG A 165 -12.04 9.73 -14.57
C ARG A 165 -11.74 11.11 -14.00
N VAL A 166 -11.25 11.17 -12.76
CA VAL A 166 -10.86 12.39 -12.03
C VAL A 166 -9.46 12.17 -11.49
N GLY A 167 -8.59 13.20 -11.58
CA GLY A 167 -7.26 13.15 -10.98
C GLY A 167 -7.27 13.58 -9.51
N GLY A 168 -6.17 13.28 -8.79
CA GLY A 168 -5.96 13.71 -7.42
C GLY A 168 -6.24 12.66 -6.35
N TYR A 169 -6.54 11.41 -6.71
CA TYR A 169 -6.52 10.31 -5.75
C TYR A 169 -5.09 10.11 -5.24
N ILE A 170 -4.92 10.06 -3.92
CA ILE A 170 -3.62 9.77 -3.30
C ILE A 170 -3.72 8.41 -2.61
N GLN A 171 -2.81 7.52 -2.99
CA GLN A 171 -2.65 6.17 -2.43
C GLN A 171 -1.28 6.03 -1.78
N LEU A 172 -1.27 5.40 -0.61
CA LEU A 172 -0.05 4.96 0.07
C LEU A 172 0.07 3.44 -0.09
N PHE A 173 1.22 2.99 -0.52
CA PHE A 173 1.57 1.58 -0.65
C PHE A 173 2.65 1.26 0.39
N LEU A 174 2.42 0.18 1.15
CA LEU A 174 3.30 -0.28 2.21
C LEU A 174 3.61 -1.75 1.96
N HIS A 175 4.89 -2.06 1.80
CA HIS A 175 5.32 -3.37 1.35
C HIS A 175 6.11 -4.11 2.42
N PHE A 176 5.87 -5.42 2.50
CA PHE A 176 6.44 -6.30 3.51
C PHE A 176 6.82 -7.63 2.89
N ILE A 177 7.75 -8.33 3.57
CA ILE A 177 8.08 -9.74 3.34
C ILE A 177 7.81 -10.54 4.61
N ALA A 178 7.50 -11.83 4.46
CA ALA A 178 7.34 -12.74 5.58
C ALA A 178 8.69 -13.05 6.24
N LYS A 179 8.83 -12.90 7.57
CA LYS A 179 10.08 -13.21 8.28
C LYS A 179 10.47 -14.69 8.20
N GLN A 180 9.50 -15.59 8.04
CA GLN A 180 9.72 -17.01 7.84
C GLN A 180 9.87 -17.40 6.35
N GLY A 181 9.82 -16.41 5.44
CA GLY A 181 9.93 -16.62 4.00
C GLY A 181 11.37 -16.59 3.48
N ARG A 182 11.56 -17.07 2.26
CA ARG A 182 12.88 -17.17 1.59
C ARG A 182 13.52 -15.79 1.28
N ASN A 183 12.73 -14.73 1.28
CA ASN A 183 13.17 -13.38 0.95
C ASN A 183 13.72 -12.61 2.16
N TYR A 184 13.47 -13.10 3.38
CA TYR A 184 14.02 -12.54 4.60
C TYR A 184 15.38 -13.17 4.96
N PRO A 185 16.38 -12.40 5.45
CA PRO A 185 16.40 -10.94 5.56
C PRO A 185 16.83 -10.20 4.28
N LYS A 186 17.11 -10.92 3.18
CA LYS A 186 17.75 -10.39 1.96
C LYS A 186 17.05 -9.16 1.36
N LEU A 187 15.71 -9.13 1.38
CA LEU A 187 14.92 -8.04 0.82
C LEU A 187 14.36 -7.07 1.88
N MET A 188 14.78 -7.22 3.15
CA MET A 188 14.44 -6.24 4.18
C MET A 188 15.01 -4.86 3.80
N PHE A 189 14.21 -3.81 3.96
CA PHE A 189 14.49 -2.43 3.56
C PHE A 189 14.77 -2.22 2.06
N ASP A 190 14.48 -3.24 1.23
CA ASP A 190 14.60 -3.15 -0.24
C ASP A 190 16.00 -2.72 -0.72
N GLY A 191 17.04 -3.33 -0.16
CA GLY A 191 18.45 -3.04 -0.49
C GLY A 191 19.01 -1.75 0.14
N ARG A 192 18.23 -1.05 0.95
CA ARG A 192 18.69 0.09 1.75
C ARG A 192 19.27 -0.39 3.09
N GLU A 193 20.09 0.43 3.74
CA GLU A 193 20.64 0.11 5.06
C GLU A 193 19.56 0.09 6.15
N CYS A 194 18.59 1.01 6.06
CA CYS A 194 17.47 1.13 6.98
C CYS A 194 16.28 1.83 6.33
N LEU A 195 15.14 1.85 7.01
CA LEU A 195 14.01 2.70 6.64
C LEU A 195 14.41 4.18 6.69
N GLY A 196 13.88 4.99 5.78
CA GLY A 196 14.20 6.41 5.64
C GLY A 196 15.52 6.70 4.91
N ALA A 197 16.37 5.73 4.69
CA ALA A 197 17.53 5.89 3.83
C ALA A 197 17.10 6.07 2.36
N ARG A 198 17.77 6.95 1.63
CA ARG A 198 17.51 7.12 0.18
C ARG A 198 17.97 5.88 -0.58
N SER A 199 17.19 5.43 -1.55
CA SER A 199 17.63 4.42 -2.50
C SER A 199 18.75 4.99 -3.39
N GLU A 200 19.64 4.15 -3.89
CA GLU A 200 20.71 4.61 -4.81
C GLU A 200 20.14 5.19 -6.12
N GLU A 201 18.97 4.74 -6.56
CA GLU A 201 18.29 5.27 -7.73
C GLU A 201 17.79 6.72 -7.55
N SER A 202 17.56 7.18 -6.33
CA SER A 202 17.18 8.59 -6.04
C SER A 202 18.36 9.54 -5.90
N LYS A 203 19.59 9.04 -6.11
CA LYS A 203 20.84 9.85 -6.11
C LYS A 203 21.25 10.34 -7.50
N ARG A 204 20.46 10.02 -8.55
CA ARG A 204 20.73 10.47 -9.94
C ARG A 204 19.79 11.54 -10.41
#